data_a836170d9fb2b464a178bba74cb06b80
#
_entry.id   a836170d9fb2b464a178bba74cb06b80
#
_cell.length_a   1.000
_cell.length_b   1.000
_cell.length_c   1.000
_cell.angle_alpha   90.00
_cell.angle_beta   90.00
_cell.angle_gamma   90.00
#
_symmetry.space_group_name_H-M   'P 1'
#
loop_
_entity.id
_entity.type
_entity.pdbx_description
1 polymer ?
#
loop_
_entity_poly.entity_id
_entity_poly.type
_entity_poly.pdbx_seq_one_letter_code
_entity_poly.pdbx_strand_id
1 'polypeptide(L)'
;RIVTFNPLKRAPEGLEGVCLPKPEEWVALFRDASYVVTDSFHGTCFSLLFEHPMIVFDPPKFSVRLKDVLADFGLADRRVADGSDPMRIAEEPVDWVSVSSKKGEFSSEAKAFLDGVFGVSARAGV
;
A
#
# COMPACT_ATOMS: atom_id res chain seq x y z
N ARG A 1 15.91 -12.31 1.97
CA ARG A 1 15.70 -12.11 0.54
C ARG A 1 15.12 -10.71 0.33
N ILE A 2 15.78 -9.88 -0.47
CA ILE A 2 15.30 -8.55 -0.84
C ILE A 2 14.98 -8.57 -2.33
N VAL A 3 13.74 -8.22 -2.68
CA VAL A 3 13.25 -8.19 -4.07
C VAL A 3 13.02 -6.74 -4.48
N THR A 4 13.48 -6.36 -5.66
CA THR A 4 13.27 -5.02 -6.22
C THR A 4 12.58 -5.10 -7.57
N PHE A 5 11.64 -4.16 -7.80
CA PHE A 5 11.00 -3.96 -9.09
C PHE A 5 11.65 -2.80 -9.81
N ASN A 6 12.32 -3.07 -10.89
CA ASN A 6 12.76 -2.02 -11.79
C ASN A 6 12.86 -2.56 -13.22
N PRO A 7 11.85 -2.34 -14.06
CA PRO A 7 11.81 -2.91 -15.40
C PRO A 7 12.89 -2.35 -16.35
N LEU A 8 13.48 -1.21 -16.00
CA LEU A 8 14.42 -0.50 -16.87
C LEU A 8 15.86 -0.49 -16.37
N LYS A 9 16.12 -0.95 -15.16
CA LYS A 9 17.44 -0.92 -14.56
C LYS A 9 17.81 -2.29 -13.99
N ARG A 10 19.09 -2.62 -14.10
CA ARG A 10 19.66 -3.79 -13.44
C ARG A 10 19.52 -3.63 -11.93
N ALA A 11 19.10 -4.70 -11.24
CA ALA A 11 19.08 -4.68 -9.78
C ALA A 11 20.45 -4.37 -9.21
N PRO A 12 20.53 -3.58 -8.13
CA PRO A 12 21.78 -3.40 -7.40
C PRO A 12 22.36 -4.73 -6.94
N GLU A 13 23.66 -4.78 -6.72
CA GLU A 13 24.33 -5.98 -6.20
C GLU A 13 23.72 -6.41 -4.87
N GLY A 14 23.48 -7.71 -4.73
CA GLY A 14 22.87 -8.30 -3.54
C GLY A 14 21.33 -8.25 -3.50
N LEU A 15 20.69 -7.65 -4.51
CA LEU A 15 19.22 -7.62 -4.62
C LEU A 15 18.75 -8.50 -5.77
N GLU A 16 17.59 -9.13 -5.57
CA GLU A 16 16.90 -9.88 -6.61
C GLU A 16 16.02 -8.94 -7.44
N GLY A 17 16.36 -8.78 -8.70
CA GLY A 17 15.57 -7.98 -9.64
C GLY A 17 14.44 -8.79 -10.27
N VAL A 18 13.21 -8.29 -10.19
CA VAL A 18 12.07 -8.82 -10.92
C VAL A 18 11.71 -7.85 -12.04
N CYS A 19 11.78 -8.35 -13.28
CA CYS A 19 11.51 -7.56 -14.47
C CYS A 19 10.17 -7.96 -15.06
N LEU A 20 9.26 -7.00 -15.21
CA LEU A 20 7.94 -7.18 -15.84
C LEU A 20 7.18 -8.43 -15.34
N PRO A 21 6.95 -8.57 -14.03
CA PRO A 21 6.17 -9.69 -13.51
C PRO A 21 4.74 -9.62 -14.06
N LYS A 22 4.10 -10.78 -14.18
CA LYS A 22 2.66 -10.81 -14.41
C LYS A 22 1.92 -10.19 -13.23
N PRO A 23 0.71 -9.64 -13.41
CA PRO A 23 -0.04 -9.02 -12.31
C PRO A 23 -0.18 -9.91 -11.07
N GLU A 24 -0.47 -11.19 -11.25
CA GLU A 24 -0.59 -12.15 -10.17
C GLU A 24 0.72 -12.43 -9.43
N GLU A 25 1.84 -12.44 -10.15
CA GLU A 25 3.18 -12.59 -9.57
C GLU A 25 3.56 -11.35 -8.76
N TRP A 26 3.23 -10.17 -9.29
CA TRP A 26 3.45 -8.90 -8.62
C TRP A 26 2.66 -8.81 -7.31
N VAL A 27 1.38 -9.17 -7.33
CA VAL A 27 0.53 -9.21 -6.13
C VAL A 27 1.05 -10.23 -5.12
N ALA A 28 1.48 -11.41 -5.56
CA ALA A 28 2.04 -12.44 -4.68
C ALA A 28 3.29 -11.95 -3.93
N LEU A 29 4.14 -11.14 -4.58
CA LEU A 29 5.31 -10.57 -3.91
C LEU A 29 4.93 -9.62 -2.77
N PHE A 30 3.87 -8.82 -2.92
CA PHE A 30 3.35 -8.01 -1.82
C PHE A 30 2.72 -8.87 -0.72
N ARG A 31 1.89 -9.85 -1.08
CA ARG A 31 1.26 -10.75 -0.11
C ARG A 31 2.29 -11.45 0.77
N ASP A 32 3.40 -11.87 0.20
CA ASP A 32 4.43 -12.68 0.87
C ASP A 32 5.57 -11.81 1.47
N ALA A 33 5.48 -10.49 1.34
CA ALA A 33 6.47 -9.57 1.89
C ALA A 33 6.37 -9.47 3.42
N SER A 34 7.52 -9.39 4.10
CA SER A 34 7.57 -9.07 5.54
C SER A 34 7.63 -7.57 5.79
N TYR A 35 8.09 -6.80 4.81
CA TYR A 35 8.25 -5.35 4.87
C TYR A 35 8.26 -4.77 3.46
N VAL A 36 7.73 -3.57 3.29
CA VAL A 36 7.66 -2.90 1.99
C VAL A 36 8.33 -1.53 2.03
N VAL A 37 9.20 -1.28 1.06
CA VAL A 37 9.79 0.05 0.79
C VAL A 37 9.32 0.47 -0.59
N THR A 38 8.60 1.57 -0.70
CA THR A 38 7.98 1.95 -1.97
C THR A 38 7.85 3.47 -2.15
N ASP A 39 7.83 3.91 -3.40
CA ASP A 39 7.40 5.25 -3.84
C ASP A 39 6.13 5.16 -4.71
N SER A 40 5.55 3.97 -4.80
CA SER A 40 4.40 3.68 -5.66
C SER A 40 3.08 3.77 -4.91
N PHE A 41 2.10 4.47 -5.47
CA PHE A 41 0.73 4.48 -4.96
C PHE A 41 0.15 3.07 -4.86
N HIS A 42 0.30 2.25 -5.90
CA HIS A 42 -0.20 0.87 -5.87
C HIS A 42 0.56 0.01 -4.84
N GLY A 43 1.88 0.20 -4.70
CA GLY A 43 2.67 -0.46 -3.67
C GLY A 43 2.16 -0.15 -2.26
N THR A 44 1.83 1.11 -2.00
CA THR A 44 1.22 1.55 -0.73
C THR A 44 -0.14 0.89 -0.51
N CYS A 45 -1.02 0.89 -1.53
CA CYS A 45 -2.34 0.28 -1.43
C CYS A 45 -2.28 -1.23 -1.16
N PHE A 46 -1.39 -1.96 -1.83
CA PHE A 46 -1.24 -3.41 -1.58
C PHE A 46 -0.60 -3.70 -0.21
N SER A 47 0.30 -2.84 0.27
CA SER A 47 0.83 -2.96 1.63
C SER A 47 -0.26 -2.77 2.69
N LEU A 48 -1.16 -1.82 2.48
CA LEU A 48 -2.36 -1.63 3.32
C LEU A 48 -3.30 -2.82 3.25
N LEU A 49 -3.54 -3.35 2.05
CA LEU A 49 -4.44 -4.48 1.83
C LEU A 49 -3.97 -5.73 2.59
N PHE A 50 -2.68 -6.03 2.51
CA PHE A 50 -2.08 -7.19 3.15
C PHE A 50 -1.56 -6.93 4.58
N GLU A 51 -1.70 -5.70 5.08
CA GLU A 51 -1.27 -5.30 6.43
C GLU A 51 0.22 -5.53 6.68
N HIS A 52 1.04 -5.17 5.70
CA HIS A 52 2.50 -5.23 5.84
C HIS A 52 3.07 -3.89 6.25
N PRO A 53 4.00 -3.89 7.22
CA PRO A 53 4.72 -2.68 7.60
C PRO A 53 5.46 -2.11 6.40
N MET A 54 5.45 -0.78 6.28
CA MET A 54 6.02 -0.09 5.14
C MET A 54 6.62 1.25 5.50
N ILE A 55 7.53 1.72 4.64
CA ILE A 55 7.89 3.12 4.50
C ILE A 55 7.67 3.56 3.07
N VAL A 56 7.26 4.80 2.91
CA VAL A 56 6.86 5.37 1.62
C VAL A 56 7.68 6.62 1.34
N PHE A 57 8.43 6.59 0.24
CA PHE A 57 9.15 7.75 -0.26
C PHE A 57 8.27 8.57 -1.19
N ASP A 58 8.45 9.89 -1.19
CA ASP A 58 7.75 10.73 -2.15
C ASP A 58 8.31 10.50 -3.56
N PRO A 59 7.46 10.17 -4.54
CA PRO A 59 7.90 10.16 -5.92
C PRO A 59 8.18 11.59 -6.39
N PRO A 60 9.05 11.78 -7.40
CA PRO A 60 9.35 13.11 -7.95
C PRO A 60 8.11 13.85 -8.48
N LYS A 61 7.06 13.11 -8.83
CA LYS A 61 5.77 13.63 -9.31
C LYS A 61 4.63 12.84 -8.69
N PHE A 62 3.45 13.48 -8.56
CA PHE A 62 2.21 12.83 -8.11
C PHE A 62 2.21 12.32 -6.66
N SER A 63 2.92 13.00 -5.75
CA SER A 63 2.96 12.65 -4.33
C SER A 63 1.64 12.89 -3.58
N VAL A 64 0.71 13.68 -4.13
CA VAL A 64 -0.55 14.06 -3.45
C VAL A 64 -1.37 12.83 -3.08
N ARG A 65 -1.63 11.92 -4.01
CA ARG A 65 -2.42 10.71 -3.74
C ARG A 65 -1.79 9.79 -2.69
N LEU A 66 -0.46 9.75 -2.62
CA LEU A 66 0.24 9.00 -1.58
C LEU A 66 0.03 9.64 -0.20
N LYS A 67 0.12 10.96 -0.13
CA LYS A 67 -0.13 11.70 1.11
C LYS A 67 -1.56 11.51 1.59
N ASP A 68 -2.53 11.61 0.67
CA ASP A 68 -3.95 11.47 0.99
C ASP A 68 -4.24 10.05 1.52
N VAL A 69 -3.83 8.99 0.82
CA VAL A 69 -4.09 7.63 1.29
C VAL A 69 -3.42 7.33 2.62
N LEU A 70 -2.18 7.79 2.84
CA LEU A 70 -1.52 7.62 4.14
C LEU A 70 -2.24 8.38 5.25
N ALA A 71 -2.71 9.60 4.99
CA ALA A 71 -3.46 10.40 5.95
C ALA A 71 -4.82 9.75 6.28
N ASP A 72 -5.56 9.29 5.27
CA ASP A 72 -6.84 8.63 5.42
C ASP A 72 -6.77 7.41 6.32
N PHE A 73 -5.68 6.66 6.24
CA PHE A 73 -5.44 5.48 7.10
C PHE A 73 -4.68 5.79 8.40
N GLY A 74 -4.33 7.06 8.67
CA GLY A 74 -3.60 7.46 9.87
C GLY A 74 -2.13 7.02 9.85
N LEU A 75 -1.54 6.89 8.67
CA LEU A 75 -0.18 6.41 8.43
C LEU A 75 0.73 7.49 7.84
N ALA A 76 0.42 8.77 8.05
CA ALA A 76 1.23 9.88 7.56
C ALA A 76 2.69 9.83 8.07
N ASP A 77 2.92 9.20 9.21
CA ASP A 77 4.22 8.95 9.82
C ASP A 77 5.08 7.91 9.06
N ARG A 78 4.47 7.09 8.19
CA ARG A 78 5.18 6.13 7.33
C ARG A 78 5.87 6.79 6.14
N ARG A 79 5.59 8.07 5.90
CA ARG A 79 6.18 8.82 4.81
C ARG A 79 7.57 9.33 5.18
N VAL A 80 8.54 9.00 4.33
CA VAL A 80 9.91 9.53 4.43
C VAL A 80 9.95 10.90 3.75
N ALA A 81 9.92 11.97 4.56
CA ALA A 81 10.08 13.34 4.10
C ALA A 81 11.55 13.78 4.17
N ASP A 82 11.86 14.92 3.54
CA ASP A 82 13.19 15.50 3.62
C ASP A 82 13.64 15.71 5.08
N GLY A 83 14.83 15.22 5.40
CA GLY A 83 15.39 15.27 6.76
C GLY A 83 14.89 14.19 7.72
N SER A 84 13.99 13.32 7.28
CA SER A 84 13.58 12.15 8.08
C SER A 84 14.64 11.07 8.07
N ASP A 85 14.73 10.32 9.18
CA ASP A 85 15.50 9.09 9.25
C ASP A 85 14.63 7.89 8.86
N PRO A 86 14.86 7.28 7.68
CA PRO A 86 14.04 6.15 7.22
C PRO A 86 14.11 4.94 8.17
N MET A 87 15.26 4.70 8.81
CA MET A 87 15.43 3.56 9.72
C MET A 87 14.58 3.73 10.97
N ARG A 88 14.55 4.93 11.52
CA ARG A 88 13.69 5.24 12.66
C ARG A 88 12.21 5.03 12.34
N ILE A 89 11.77 5.52 11.17
CA ILE A 89 10.38 5.32 10.73
C ILE A 89 10.08 3.82 10.56
N ALA A 90 11.04 3.05 10.04
CA ALA A 90 10.88 1.62 9.81
C ALA A 90 10.74 0.81 11.11
N GLU A 91 11.37 1.26 12.20
CA GLU A 91 11.33 0.60 13.51
C GLU A 91 10.03 0.88 14.28
N GLU A 92 9.32 1.96 13.95
CA GLU A 92 8.06 2.30 14.62
C GLU A 92 6.96 1.29 14.28
N PRO A 93 6.23 0.77 15.27
CA PRO A 93 5.15 -0.17 15.02
C PRO A 93 3.98 0.50 14.31
N VAL A 94 3.23 -0.29 13.56
CA VAL A 94 1.98 0.15 12.90
C VAL A 94 0.79 -0.33 13.71
N ASP A 95 -0.14 0.58 14.00
CA ASP A 95 -1.43 0.24 14.61
C ASP A 95 -2.40 -0.36 13.56
N TRP A 96 -2.24 -1.65 13.32
CA TRP A 96 -3.07 -2.38 12.36
C TRP A 96 -4.54 -2.48 12.78
N VAL A 97 -4.85 -2.36 14.06
CA VAL A 97 -6.24 -2.36 14.54
C VAL A 97 -6.97 -1.13 14.01
N SER A 98 -6.37 0.05 14.17
CA SER A 98 -6.91 1.30 13.62
C SER A 98 -6.99 1.28 12.09
N VAL A 99 -5.97 0.76 11.42
CA VAL A 99 -5.96 0.62 9.95
C VAL A 99 -7.07 -0.30 9.47
N SER A 100 -7.26 -1.46 10.09
CA SER A 100 -8.34 -2.40 9.75
C SER A 100 -9.72 -1.80 9.96
N SER A 101 -9.93 -1.03 11.03
CA SER A 101 -11.20 -0.31 11.26
C SER A 101 -11.51 0.64 10.11
N LYS A 102 -10.54 1.47 9.73
CA LYS A 102 -10.69 2.40 8.60
C LYS A 102 -10.92 1.70 7.26
N LYS A 103 -10.24 0.58 7.00
CA LYS A 103 -10.51 -0.24 5.81
C LYS A 103 -11.97 -0.70 5.78
N GLY A 104 -12.51 -1.13 6.92
CA GLY A 104 -13.91 -1.54 7.07
C GLY A 104 -14.87 -0.39 6.76
N GLU A 105 -14.61 0.80 7.28
CA GLU A 105 -15.42 2.00 7.03
C GLU A 105 -15.43 2.34 5.53
N PHE A 106 -14.27 2.51 4.89
CA PHE A 106 -14.17 2.79 3.46
C PHE A 106 -14.83 1.71 2.59
N SER A 107 -14.65 0.44 2.95
CA SER A 107 -15.30 -0.68 2.23
C SER A 107 -16.82 -0.60 2.31
N SER A 108 -17.36 -0.26 3.49
CA SER A 108 -18.80 -0.12 3.72
C SER A 108 -19.37 1.07 2.95
N GLU A 109 -18.68 2.20 2.95
CA GLU A 109 -19.07 3.40 2.21
C GLU A 109 -19.04 3.15 0.70
N ALA A 110 -17.97 2.53 0.19
CA ALA A 110 -17.85 2.18 -1.22
C ALA A 110 -18.94 1.21 -1.66
N LYS A 111 -19.24 0.22 -0.82
CA LYS A 111 -20.33 -0.73 -1.10
C LYS A 111 -21.67 -0.03 -1.13
N ALA A 112 -21.97 0.81 -0.14
CA ALA A 112 -23.23 1.56 -0.10
C ALA A 112 -23.39 2.47 -1.32
N PHE A 113 -22.32 3.14 -1.75
CA PHE A 113 -22.31 3.96 -2.96
C PHE A 113 -22.62 3.11 -4.21
N LEU A 114 -21.95 1.98 -4.38
CA LEU A 114 -22.16 1.08 -5.53
C LEU A 114 -23.59 0.49 -5.53
N ASP A 115 -24.10 0.07 -4.38
CA ASP A 115 -25.47 -0.43 -4.24
C ASP A 115 -26.48 0.65 -4.64
N GLY A 116 -26.23 1.91 -4.28
CA GLY A 116 -27.07 3.05 -4.68
C GLY A 116 -27.01 3.34 -6.19
N VAL A 117 -25.83 3.27 -6.79
CA VAL A 117 -25.65 3.55 -8.23
C VAL A 117 -26.24 2.44 -9.10
N PHE A 118 -26.05 1.18 -8.73
CA PHE A 118 -26.49 0.04 -9.54
C PHE A 118 -27.89 -0.46 -9.18
N GLY A 119 -28.59 0.18 -8.22
CA GLY A 119 -29.93 -0.23 -7.82
C GLY A 119 -29.99 -1.65 -7.25
N VAL A 120 -28.87 -2.18 -6.82
CA VAL A 120 -28.79 -3.46 -6.13
C VAL A 120 -29.23 -3.22 -4.69
N SER A 121 -30.52 -2.89 -4.57
CA SER A 121 -31.21 -3.06 -3.29
C SER A 121 -31.01 -4.51 -2.90
N ALA A 122 -30.46 -4.76 -1.73
CA ALA A 122 -30.34 -6.09 -1.20
C ALA A 122 -31.71 -6.80 -1.34
N ARG A 123 -31.88 -7.57 -2.39
CA ARG A 123 -32.81 -8.69 -2.34
C ARG A 123 -32.12 -9.72 -1.45
N ALA A 124 -32.10 -9.37 -0.16
CA ALA A 124 -32.02 -10.35 0.87
C ALA A 124 -33.23 -11.24 0.66
N GLY A 125 -33.01 -12.45 0.40
CA GLY A 125 -34.10 -13.35 0.54
C GLY A 125 -34.15 -14.41 -0.50
N VAL A 126 -33.83 -15.36 -0.26
CA VAL A 126 -34.48 -16.65 0.03
C VAL A 126 -33.40 -17.62 0.27
#